data_2523048fb72410487b55e17e654a6c3b
#
_entry.id   2523048fb72410487b55e17e654a6c3b
#
_cell.length_a   1.000
_cell.length_b   1.000
_cell.length_c   1.000
_cell.angle_alpha   90.00
_cell.angle_beta   90.00
_cell.angle_gamma   90.00
#
_symmetry.space_group_name_H-M   'P 1'
#
loop_
_entity.id
_entity.type
_entity.pdbx_description
1 polymer ?
#
loop_
_entity_poly.entity_id
_entity_poly.type
_entity_poly.pdbx_seq_one_letter_code
_entity_poly.pdbx_strand_id
1 'polypeptide(L)'
;MTTEGVLLTVIVELGGNFMYCKWCGNNTKNDKIKFCSKNCEEDFNKFILYIKKNLVKFYLIFFVGLITMIISLIILSANNIKKYDFIPITSYLIVLGILIIKFPFCTNTTINLIEAKKAIKSTKIFGGVIVLLGVCLLIFKN
;
A
#
# COMPACT_ATOMS: atom_id res chain seq x y z
N MET A 1 14.29 -6.78 25.10
CA MET A 1 14.51 -5.73 24.09
C MET A 1 13.67 -6.12 22.89
N THR A 2 12.50 -5.54 22.77
CA THR A 2 11.50 -5.93 21.78
C THR A 2 11.82 -5.28 20.43
N THR A 3 11.77 -6.05 19.36
CA THR A 3 11.96 -5.65 17.95
C THR A 3 11.07 -4.47 17.51
N GLU A 4 10.02 -4.16 18.27
CA GLU A 4 9.16 -3.00 18.06
C GLU A 4 9.86 -1.65 18.29
N GLY A 5 10.85 -1.58 19.19
CA GLY A 5 11.57 -0.35 19.48
C GLY A 5 12.50 0.09 18.36
N VAL A 6 13.10 -0.86 17.63
CA VAL A 6 14.05 -0.57 16.55
C VAL A 6 13.34 -0.10 15.29
N LEU A 7 12.14 -0.62 15.01
CA LEU A 7 11.32 -0.18 13.86
C LEU A 7 10.75 1.23 14.07
N LEU A 8 10.54 1.64 15.32
CA LEU A 8 10.01 2.96 15.66
C LEU A 8 11.08 4.05 15.51
N THR A 9 12.34 3.78 15.83
CA THR A 9 13.45 4.74 15.72
C THR A 9 13.85 5.01 14.29
N VAL A 10 13.83 4.01 13.41
CA VAL A 10 14.13 4.19 11.97
C VAL A 10 13.07 5.06 11.26
N ILE A 11 11.85 5.13 11.80
CA ILE A 11 10.76 5.94 11.24
C ILE A 11 10.93 7.45 11.56
N VAL A 12 11.71 7.81 12.57
CA VAL A 12 11.78 9.19 13.09
C VAL A 12 13.00 9.99 12.58
N GLU A 13 14.06 9.34 12.09
CA GLU A 13 15.37 10.02 11.89
C GLU A 13 15.76 10.37 10.45
N LEU A 14 14.87 10.42 9.49
CA LEU A 14 15.21 11.07 8.21
C LEU A 14 14.80 12.54 8.25
N GLY A 15 15.63 13.35 8.93
CA GLY A 15 15.54 14.80 8.97
C GLY A 15 15.85 15.43 7.61
N GLY A 16 14.84 15.54 6.75
CA GLY A 16 14.89 16.45 5.60
C GLY A 16 14.41 17.85 6.02
N ASN A 17 14.99 18.90 5.49
CA ASN A 17 14.51 20.27 5.62
C ASN A 17 13.11 20.36 5.02
N PHE A 18 12.07 20.38 5.86
CA PHE A 18 10.69 20.38 5.41
C PHE A 18 10.17 21.81 5.28
N MET A 19 10.23 22.35 4.07
CA MET A 19 9.47 23.57 3.74
C MET A 19 7.97 23.31 3.58
N TYR A 20 7.53 22.04 3.60
CA TYR A 20 6.16 21.63 3.29
C TYR A 20 5.55 20.77 4.39
N CYS A 21 4.26 20.95 4.63
CA CYS A 21 3.49 20.14 5.57
C CYS A 21 3.46 18.66 5.12
N LYS A 22 3.89 17.75 5.97
CA LYS A 22 3.91 16.30 5.66
C LYS A 22 2.55 15.70 5.32
N TRP A 23 1.46 16.33 5.74
CA TRP A 23 0.11 15.86 5.47
C TRP A 23 -0.47 16.44 4.19
N CYS A 24 -0.55 17.76 4.08
CA CYS A 24 -1.27 18.44 2.99
C CYS A 24 -0.36 19.10 1.94
N GLY A 25 0.95 19.21 2.19
CA GLY A 25 1.91 19.83 1.28
C GLY A 25 1.91 21.34 1.22
N ASN A 26 1.10 22.01 2.02
CA ASN A 26 1.15 23.46 2.09
C ASN A 26 2.48 23.92 2.67
N ASN A 27 2.98 25.06 2.18
CA ASN A 27 4.22 25.66 2.65
C ASN A 27 4.12 25.97 4.17
N THR A 28 5.09 25.54 4.93
CA THR A 28 5.19 25.85 6.37
C THR A 28 6.03 27.09 6.54
N LYS A 29 5.59 28.01 7.41
CA LYS A 29 6.27 29.31 7.64
C LYS A 29 7.67 29.19 8.25
N ASN A 30 8.06 28.01 8.72
CA ASN A 30 9.35 27.74 9.36
C ASN A 30 9.81 26.31 9.02
N ASP A 31 11.09 26.16 8.68
CA ASP A 31 11.72 24.87 8.35
C ASP A 31 11.71 23.85 9.50
N LYS A 32 11.45 24.30 10.73
CA LYS A 32 11.34 23.47 11.93
C LYS A 32 9.94 22.88 12.14
N ILE A 33 8.91 23.36 11.42
CA ILE A 33 7.53 22.97 11.62
C ILE A 33 7.13 21.90 10.60
N LYS A 34 6.92 20.67 11.07
CA LYS A 34 6.55 19.51 10.24
C LYS A 34 5.11 19.57 9.70
N PHE A 35 4.22 20.34 10.35
CA PHE A 35 2.79 20.43 10.01
C PHE A 35 2.33 21.89 10.01
N CYS A 36 1.47 22.27 9.06
CA CYS A 36 0.95 23.64 8.94
C CYS A 36 -0.11 23.99 10.00
N SER A 37 -0.76 23.00 10.62
CA SER A 37 -1.76 23.15 11.67
C SER A 37 -1.85 21.93 12.56
N LYS A 38 -2.44 22.06 13.76
CA LYS A 38 -2.74 20.94 14.66
C LYS A 38 -3.64 19.90 14.00
N ASN A 39 -4.62 20.32 13.20
CA ASN A 39 -5.49 19.40 12.48
C ASN A 39 -4.71 18.50 11.51
N CYS A 40 -3.72 19.05 10.80
CA CYS A 40 -2.86 18.27 9.92
C CYS A 40 -2.00 17.25 10.66
N GLU A 41 -1.53 17.58 11.84
CA GLU A 41 -0.79 16.68 12.71
C GLU A 41 -1.69 15.55 13.24
N GLU A 42 -2.88 15.88 13.72
CA GLU A 42 -3.85 14.89 14.18
C GLU A 42 -4.27 13.91 13.08
N ASP A 43 -4.59 14.42 11.89
CA ASP A 43 -4.96 13.60 10.74
C ASP A 43 -3.83 12.67 10.32
N PHE A 44 -2.59 13.17 10.31
CA PHE A 44 -1.40 12.37 10.01
C PHE A 44 -1.22 11.27 11.06
N ASN A 45 -1.34 11.61 12.35
CA ASN A 45 -1.22 10.63 13.44
C ASN A 45 -2.32 9.56 13.39
N LYS A 46 -3.57 9.95 13.09
CA LYS A 46 -4.68 9.01 12.86
C LYS A 46 -4.37 8.05 11.71
N PHE A 47 -3.81 8.57 10.61
CA PHE A 47 -3.40 7.77 9.46
C PHE A 47 -2.30 6.76 9.83
N ILE A 48 -1.26 7.18 10.55
CA ILE A 48 -0.18 6.29 11.00
C ILE A 48 -0.72 5.21 11.95
N LEU A 49 -1.61 5.55 12.87
CA LEU A 49 -2.27 4.57 13.75
C LEU A 49 -3.11 3.57 12.95
N TYR A 50 -3.84 4.04 11.94
CA TYR A 50 -4.61 3.18 11.05
C TYR A 50 -3.71 2.18 10.31
N ILE A 51 -2.58 2.64 9.77
CA ILE A 51 -1.59 1.77 9.12
C ILE A 51 -1.10 0.71 10.10
N LYS A 52 -0.60 1.12 11.28
CA LYS A 52 -0.07 0.18 12.28
C LYS A 52 -1.08 -0.89 12.67
N LYS A 53 -2.33 -0.50 12.92
CA LYS A 53 -3.42 -1.42 13.30
C LYS A 53 -3.74 -2.45 12.21
N ASN A 54 -3.61 -2.06 10.94
CA ASN A 54 -4.03 -2.90 9.82
C ASN A 54 -2.87 -3.57 9.07
N LEU A 55 -1.63 -3.28 9.44
CA LEU A 55 -0.43 -3.80 8.77
C LEU A 55 -0.41 -5.33 8.74
N VAL A 56 -0.66 -5.95 9.90
CA VAL A 56 -0.67 -7.42 10.02
C VAL A 56 -1.76 -8.03 9.16
N LYS A 57 -2.97 -7.44 9.14
CA LYS A 57 -4.08 -7.89 8.29
C LYS A 57 -3.74 -7.81 6.81
N PHE A 58 -3.07 -6.73 6.39
CA PHE A 58 -2.62 -6.56 5.02
C PHE A 58 -1.65 -7.68 4.62
N TYR A 59 -0.59 -7.89 5.39
CA TYR A 59 0.39 -8.93 5.09
C TYR A 59 -0.22 -10.32 5.09
N LEU A 60 -1.12 -10.61 6.04
CA LEU A 60 -1.80 -11.88 6.12
C LEU A 60 -2.60 -12.15 4.84
N ILE A 61 -3.44 -11.22 4.40
CA ILE A 61 -4.25 -11.37 3.18
C ILE A 61 -3.34 -11.48 1.95
N PHE A 62 -2.26 -10.68 1.88
CA PHE A 62 -1.30 -10.69 0.79
C PHE A 62 -0.61 -12.05 0.65
N PHE A 63 -0.05 -12.59 1.75
CA PHE A 63 0.65 -13.87 1.72
C PHE A 63 -0.28 -15.06 1.52
N VAL A 64 -1.45 -15.08 2.17
CA VAL A 64 -2.45 -16.13 1.94
C VAL A 64 -2.90 -16.14 0.48
N GLY A 65 -3.18 -14.97 -0.10
CA GLY A 65 -3.54 -14.86 -1.51
C GLY A 65 -2.42 -15.36 -2.46
N LEU A 66 -1.17 -15.03 -2.15
CA LEU A 66 -0.02 -15.47 -2.93
C LEU A 66 0.18 -16.99 -2.85
N ILE A 67 0.06 -17.57 -1.66
CA ILE A 67 0.16 -19.03 -1.46
C ILE A 67 -0.97 -19.76 -2.21
N THR A 68 -2.21 -19.28 -2.10
CA THR A 68 -3.36 -19.89 -2.80
C THR A 68 -3.21 -19.80 -4.32
N MET A 69 -2.66 -18.69 -4.85
CA MET A 69 -2.35 -18.56 -6.28
C MET A 69 -1.32 -19.62 -6.71
N ILE A 70 -0.22 -19.77 -5.98
CA ILE A 70 0.84 -20.74 -6.29
C ILE A 70 0.30 -22.19 -6.25
N ILE A 71 -0.44 -22.53 -5.20
CA ILE A 71 -1.04 -23.88 -5.07
C ILE A 71 -1.98 -24.16 -6.24
N SER A 72 -2.83 -23.20 -6.63
CA SER A 72 -3.74 -23.34 -7.75
C SER A 72 -3.00 -23.57 -9.06
N LEU A 73 -1.89 -22.86 -9.31
CA LEU A 73 -1.06 -23.06 -10.50
C LEU A 73 -0.42 -24.46 -10.54
N ILE A 74 0.08 -24.95 -9.40
CA ILE A 74 0.65 -26.31 -9.30
C ILE A 74 -0.40 -27.36 -9.63
N ILE A 75 -1.62 -27.23 -9.06
CA ILE A 75 -2.72 -28.18 -9.30
C ILE A 75 -3.13 -28.19 -10.78
N LEU A 76 -3.27 -27.02 -11.40
CA LEU A 76 -3.63 -26.91 -12.81
C LEU A 76 -2.55 -27.49 -13.72
N SER A 77 -1.28 -27.24 -13.41
CA SER A 77 -0.14 -27.79 -14.14
C SER A 77 -0.06 -29.31 -14.02
N ALA A 78 -0.26 -29.85 -12.82
CA ALA A 78 -0.26 -31.30 -12.58
C ALA A 78 -1.36 -32.03 -13.35
N ASN A 79 -2.52 -31.41 -13.54
CA ASN A 79 -3.65 -31.95 -14.30
C ASN A 79 -3.60 -31.65 -15.81
N ASN A 80 -2.51 -31.04 -16.32
CA ASN A 80 -2.36 -30.61 -17.72
C ASN A 80 -3.47 -29.67 -18.24
N ILE A 81 -4.12 -28.92 -17.35
CA ILE A 81 -5.23 -28.01 -17.67
C ILE A 81 -4.69 -26.61 -17.99
N LYS A 82 -3.77 -26.52 -18.94
CA LYS A 82 -3.11 -25.26 -19.33
C LYS A 82 -4.05 -24.14 -19.78
N LYS A 83 -5.26 -24.48 -20.24
CA LYS A 83 -6.25 -23.50 -20.70
C LYS A 83 -6.64 -22.49 -19.60
N TYR A 84 -6.61 -22.89 -18.33
CA TYR A 84 -7.08 -22.09 -17.19
C TYR A 84 -5.96 -21.53 -16.30
N ASP A 85 -4.68 -21.67 -16.68
CA ASP A 85 -3.53 -21.23 -15.88
C ASP A 85 -3.55 -19.72 -15.56
N PHE A 86 -4.24 -18.91 -16.36
CA PHE A 86 -4.33 -17.47 -16.16
C PHE A 86 -5.35 -17.07 -15.08
N ILE A 87 -6.34 -17.92 -14.76
CA ILE A 87 -7.42 -17.59 -13.82
C ILE A 87 -6.88 -17.30 -12.40
N PRO A 88 -6.00 -18.12 -11.80
CA PRO A 88 -5.43 -17.82 -10.48
C PRO A 88 -4.64 -16.50 -10.47
N ILE A 89 -3.91 -16.22 -11.55
CA ILE A 89 -3.11 -15.01 -11.67
C ILE A 89 -4.01 -13.77 -11.72
N THR A 90 -5.03 -13.78 -12.57
CA THR A 90 -5.94 -12.64 -12.73
C THR A 90 -6.80 -12.42 -11.50
N SER A 91 -7.29 -13.49 -10.84
CA SER A 91 -8.04 -13.37 -9.60
C SER A 91 -7.17 -12.79 -8.48
N TYR A 92 -5.90 -13.21 -8.38
CA TYR A 92 -4.98 -12.64 -7.41
C TYR A 92 -4.69 -11.16 -7.68
N LEU A 93 -4.52 -10.74 -8.95
CA LEU A 93 -4.34 -9.33 -9.31
C LEU A 93 -5.54 -8.48 -8.88
N ILE A 94 -6.77 -8.96 -9.08
CA ILE A 94 -7.98 -8.25 -8.66
C ILE A 94 -8.00 -8.09 -7.13
N VAL A 95 -7.75 -9.18 -6.39
CA VAL A 95 -7.71 -9.14 -4.92
C VAL A 95 -6.61 -8.20 -4.43
N LEU A 96 -5.42 -8.25 -5.03
CA LEU A 96 -4.30 -7.38 -4.72
C LEU A 96 -4.63 -5.90 -4.96
N GLY A 97 -5.25 -5.57 -6.09
CA GLY A 97 -5.65 -4.21 -6.40
C GLY A 97 -6.69 -3.67 -5.41
N ILE A 98 -7.68 -4.47 -5.04
CA ILE A 98 -8.68 -4.12 -4.01
C ILE A 98 -7.99 -3.92 -2.64
N LEU A 99 -7.03 -4.78 -2.30
CA LEU A 99 -6.26 -4.70 -1.07
C LEU A 99 -5.47 -3.37 -0.99
N ILE A 100 -4.81 -2.96 -2.08
CA ILE A 100 -4.08 -1.69 -2.18
C ILE A 100 -5.02 -0.48 -2.05
N ILE A 101 -6.20 -0.54 -2.66
CA ILE A 101 -7.21 0.53 -2.55
C ILE A 101 -7.69 0.67 -1.10
N LYS A 102 -7.95 -0.45 -0.44
CA LYS A 102 -8.46 -0.48 0.94
C LYS A 102 -7.40 -0.09 1.96
N PHE A 103 -6.16 -0.51 1.71
CA PHE A 103 -5.02 -0.26 2.59
C PHE A 103 -3.93 0.51 1.84
N PRO A 104 -4.08 1.84 1.65
CA PRO A 104 -3.10 2.64 0.92
C PRO A 104 -1.85 2.84 1.79
N PHE A 105 -1.02 1.79 1.90
CA PHE A 105 0.24 1.87 2.61
C PHE A 105 1.25 2.65 1.78
N CYS A 106 1.63 3.80 2.30
CA CYS A 106 2.70 4.61 1.74
C CYS A 106 3.96 4.42 2.57
N THR A 107 5.09 4.19 1.91
CA THR A 107 6.38 4.17 2.60
C THR A 107 6.77 5.57 3.07
N ASN A 108 7.58 5.67 4.12
CA ASN A 108 8.07 6.97 4.59
C ASN A 108 8.77 7.77 3.49
N THR A 109 9.50 7.09 2.60
CA THR A 109 10.15 7.70 1.44
C THR A 109 9.12 8.34 0.52
N THR A 110 8.02 7.64 0.22
CA THR A 110 6.93 8.16 -0.63
C THR A 110 6.23 9.34 0.03
N ILE A 111 5.97 9.28 1.35
CA ILE A 111 5.36 10.38 2.10
C ILE A 111 6.26 11.63 2.11
N ASN A 112 7.57 11.43 2.23
CA ASN A 112 8.52 12.54 2.22
C ASN A 112 8.67 13.18 0.83
N LEU A 113 8.47 12.41 -0.25
CA LEU A 113 8.61 12.89 -1.63
C LEU A 113 7.33 13.56 -2.16
N ILE A 114 6.16 13.02 -1.84
CA ILE A 114 4.90 13.37 -2.57
C ILE A 114 3.82 13.92 -1.62
N GLU A 115 4.08 14.03 -0.31
CA GLU A 115 3.09 14.36 0.74
C GLU A 115 2.07 13.21 1.00
N ALA A 116 1.63 13.06 2.23
CA ALA A 116 0.80 11.92 2.61
C ALA A 116 -0.54 11.84 1.84
N LYS A 117 -1.25 12.98 1.70
CA LYS A 117 -2.54 13.00 0.98
C LYS A 117 -2.40 12.63 -0.50
N LYS A 118 -1.38 13.16 -1.18
CA LYS A 118 -1.13 12.86 -2.60
C LYS A 118 -0.70 11.41 -2.77
N ALA A 119 0.19 10.92 -1.88
CA ALA A 119 0.64 9.54 -1.87
C ALA A 119 -0.53 8.55 -1.71
N ILE A 120 -1.45 8.80 -0.76
CA ILE A 120 -2.66 7.99 -0.57
C ILE A 120 -3.52 7.96 -1.84
N LYS A 121 -3.74 9.14 -2.47
CA LYS A 121 -4.53 9.23 -3.71
C LYS A 121 -3.86 8.47 -4.85
N SER A 122 -2.56 8.64 -5.04
CA SER A 122 -1.78 7.93 -6.06
C SER A 122 -1.82 6.42 -5.87
N THR A 123 -1.66 5.93 -4.64
CA THR A 123 -1.73 4.50 -4.32
C THR A 123 -3.11 3.91 -4.62
N LYS A 124 -4.20 4.64 -4.33
CA LYS A 124 -5.55 4.19 -4.69
C LYS A 124 -5.77 4.12 -6.20
N ILE A 125 -5.27 5.10 -6.95
CA ILE A 125 -5.34 5.08 -8.43
C ILE A 125 -4.55 3.88 -8.96
N PHE A 126 -3.35 3.64 -8.45
CA PHE A 126 -2.53 2.50 -8.84
C PHE A 126 -3.22 1.16 -8.56
N GLY A 127 -3.84 1.01 -7.38
CA GLY A 127 -4.66 -0.16 -7.07
C GLY A 127 -5.83 -0.35 -8.05
N GLY A 128 -6.50 0.76 -8.44
CA GLY A 128 -7.56 0.74 -9.45
C GLY A 128 -7.07 0.25 -10.82
N VAL A 129 -5.90 0.71 -11.26
CA VAL A 129 -5.28 0.25 -12.52
C VAL A 129 -4.99 -1.26 -12.48
N ILE A 130 -4.48 -1.78 -11.35
CA ILE A 130 -4.24 -3.22 -11.19
C ILE A 130 -5.55 -4.03 -11.28
N VAL A 131 -6.63 -3.55 -10.66
CA VAL A 131 -7.96 -4.20 -10.77
C VAL A 131 -8.42 -4.23 -12.23
N LEU A 132 -8.33 -3.10 -12.93
CA LEU A 132 -8.72 -3.02 -14.34
C LEU A 132 -7.90 -3.97 -15.20
N LEU A 133 -6.59 -4.05 -15.00
CA LEU A 133 -5.73 -5.00 -15.72
C LEU A 133 -6.16 -6.45 -15.46
N GLY A 134 -6.45 -6.82 -14.21
CA GLY A 134 -6.95 -8.14 -13.87
C GLY A 134 -8.27 -8.47 -14.58
N VAL A 135 -9.24 -7.54 -14.60
CA VAL A 135 -10.53 -7.70 -15.27
C VAL A 135 -10.35 -7.79 -16.79
N CYS A 136 -9.54 -6.92 -17.38
CA CYS A 136 -9.24 -6.97 -18.82
C CYS A 136 -8.65 -8.32 -19.23
N LEU A 137 -7.69 -8.84 -18.47
CA LEU A 137 -7.10 -10.15 -18.75
C LEU A 137 -8.12 -11.29 -18.67
N LEU A 138 -9.11 -11.21 -17.77
CA LEU A 138 -10.21 -12.18 -17.72
C LEU A 138 -11.09 -12.13 -18.97
N ILE A 139 -11.39 -10.93 -19.47
CA ILE A 139 -12.29 -10.75 -20.64
C ILE A 139 -11.59 -11.13 -21.93
N PHE A 140 -10.34 -10.70 -22.14
CA PHE A 140 -9.65 -10.90 -23.43
C PHE A 140 -9.11 -12.32 -23.64
N LYS A 141 -9.00 -13.11 -22.58
CA LYS A 141 -8.48 -14.49 -22.68
C LYS A 141 -9.58 -15.56 -22.60
N ASN A 142 -10.83 -15.17 -22.42
CA ASN A 142 -11.98 -16.05 -22.45
C ASN A 142 -12.55 -16.13 -23.86
#